data_aa8844c422cc444be9d6ef561c44e61b
#
_entry.id   aa8844c422cc444be9d6ef561c44e61b
#
_cell.length_a   1.000
_cell.length_b   1.000
_cell.length_c   1.000
_cell.angle_alpha   90.00
_cell.angle_beta   90.00
_cell.angle_gamma   90.00
#
_symmetry.space_group_name_H-M   'P 1'
#
loop_
_entity.id
_entity.type
_entity.pdbx_description
1 polymer ?
#
loop_
_entity_poly.entity_id
_entity_poly.type
_entity_poly.pdbx_seq_one_letter_code
_entity_poly.pdbx_strand_id
1 'polypeptide(L)'
;AQPLHLFSHQLEAIAKAQTGQSFVVTTGTGSGKSLSFFIPIIDRILKAKESDKKPKTRAIVIYPMNALANSQLEELNKFLHGYAPDAQPFTVARYTGQESNAERQIIAKSPPDILLTNFMMLELILTRYEETDRHVVEHCHGLEFLVLDELHTYRGRQGADVAMLVRRLRERLQADKIVCIGTSATMS
;
A
#
# COMPACT_ATOMS: atom_id res chain seq x y z
N ALA A 1 19.14 7.60 -18.68
CA ALA A 1 17.79 7.13 -18.42
C ALA A 1 16.83 7.86 -19.34
N GLN A 2 15.91 7.15 -19.99
CA GLN A 2 14.86 7.80 -20.78
C GLN A 2 13.87 8.48 -19.80
N PRO A 3 13.38 9.70 -20.12
CA PRO A 3 12.39 10.36 -19.27
C PRO A 3 11.09 9.54 -19.24
N LEU A 4 10.53 9.40 -18.04
CA LEU A 4 9.24 8.74 -17.86
C LEU A 4 8.12 9.70 -18.30
N HIS A 5 7.38 9.32 -19.34
CA HIS A 5 6.20 10.06 -19.77
C HIS A 5 4.96 9.56 -19.03
N LEU A 6 4.42 10.41 -18.18
CA LEU A 6 3.21 10.10 -17.41
C LEU A 6 1.93 10.40 -18.22
N PHE A 7 0.92 9.57 -18.07
CA PHE A 7 -0.41 9.82 -18.60
C PHE A 7 -1.13 10.91 -17.78
N SER A 8 -2.11 11.60 -18.38
CA SER A 8 -2.87 12.67 -17.71
C SER A 8 -3.52 12.21 -16.39
N HIS A 9 -4.10 11.03 -16.35
CA HIS A 9 -4.70 10.47 -15.14
C HIS A 9 -3.67 10.21 -14.03
N GLN A 10 -2.42 9.89 -14.38
CA GLN A 10 -1.34 9.71 -13.40
C GLN A 10 -0.93 11.05 -12.81
N LEU A 11 -0.80 12.11 -13.63
CA LEU A 11 -0.49 13.45 -13.17
C LEU A 11 -1.58 14.01 -12.24
N GLU A 12 -2.85 13.80 -12.60
CA GLU A 12 -3.99 14.20 -11.76
C GLU A 12 -4.00 13.46 -10.41
N ALA A 13 -3.76 12.15 -10.43
CA ALA A 13 -3.68 11.33 -9.23
C ALA A 13 -2.56 11.79 -8.29
N ILE A 14 -1.39 12.09 -8.83
CA ILE A 14 -0.24 12.61 -8.07
C ILE A 14 -0.61 13.95 -7.42
N ALA A 15 -1.21 14.88 -8.16
CA ALA A 15 -1.62 16.18 -7.64
C ALA A 15 -2.64 16.03 -6.48
N LYS A 16 -3.65 15.16 -6.63
CA LYS A 16 -4.64 14.89 -5.58
C LYS A 16 -3.99 14.28 -4.33
N ALA A 17 -3.10 13.30 -4.50
CA ALA A 17 -2.40 12.69 -3.38
C ALA A 17 -1.54 13.71 -2.61
N GLN A 18 -0.86 14.63 -3.29
CA GLN A 18 -0.05 15.69 -2.68
C GLN A 18 -0.87 16.66 -1.84
N THR A 19 -2.14 16.90 -2.21
CA THR A 19 -3.06 17.74 -1.42
C THR A 19 -3.75 16.99 -0.27
N GLY A 20 -3.47 15.70 -0.09
CA GLY A 20 -4.08 14.86 0.95
C GLY A 20 -5.53 14.45 0.63
N GLN A 21 -5.98 14.57 -0.61
CA GLN A 21 -7.31 14.18 -1.03
C GLN A 21 -7.37 12.69 -1.37
N SER A 22 -8.40 12.01 -0.89
CA SER A 22 -8.73 10.65 -1.32
C SER A 22 -9.40 10.67 -2.69
N PHE A 23 -9.09 9.69 -3.54
CA PHE A 23 -9.61 9.63 -4.91
C PHE A 23 -9.71 8.20 -5.43
N VAL A 24 -10.40 8.04 -6.56
CA VAL A 24 -10.47 6.78 -7.31
C VAL A 24 -9.96 7.03 -8.73
N VAL A 25 -9.09 6.13 -9.20
CA VAL A 25 -8.59 6.11 -10.58
C VAL A 25 -9.36 5.06 -11.36
N THR A 26 -10.12 5.49 -12.35
CA THR A 26 -10.85 4.61 -13.27
C THR A 26 -10.27 4.74 -14.66
N THR A 27 -9.64 3.68 -15.15
CA THR A 27 -9.04 3.63 -16.50
C THR A 27 -9.07 2.21 -17.03
N GLY A 28 -8.91 2.03 -18.34
CA GLY A 28 -8.81 0.70 -18.95
C GLY A 28 -7.66 -0.14 -18.37
N THR A 29 -7.70 -1.44 -18.61
CA THR A 29 -6.61 -2.36 -18.22
C THR A 29 -5.32 -2.01 -18.97
N GLY A 30 -4.18 -2.20 -18.32
CA GLY A 30 -2.86 -1.90 -18.95
C GLY A 30 -2.51 -0.41 -19.04
N SER A 31 -3.31 0.50 -18.48
CA SER A 31 -3.08 1.95 -18.50
C SER A 31 -2.04 2.47 -17.50
N GLY A 32 -1.33 1.59 -16.80
CA GLY A 32 -0.35 1.99 -15.78
C GLY A 32 -0.98 2.57 -14.51
N LYS A 33 -2.18 2.11 -14.10
CA LYS A 33 -2.87 2.54 -12.87
C LYS A 33 -2.00 2.46 -11.62
N SER A 34 -1.15 1.45 -11.52
CA SER A 34 -0.28 1.26 -10.35
C SER A 34 0.66 2.46 -10.13
N LEU A 35 1.15 3.10 -11.18
CA LEU A 35 1.98 4.29 -11.06
C LEU A 35 1.22 5.50 -10.49
N SER A 36 -0.09 5.56 -10.68
CA SER A 36 -0.93 6.64 -10.14
C SER A 36 -0.91 6.70 -8.61
N PHE A 37 -0.65 5.60 -7.93
CA PHE A 37 -0.54 5.58 -6.47
C PHE A 37 0.88 5.30 -5.99
N PHE A 38 1.71 4.51 -6.69
CA PHE A 38 3.08 4.28 -6.23
C PHE A 38 3.96 5.52 -6.31
N ILE A 39 3.83 6.34 -7.34
CA ILE A 39 4.64 7.57 -7.46
C ILE A 39 4.42 8.50 -6.27
N PRO A 40 3.19 8.94 -5.93
CA PRO A 40 3.00 9.83 -4.79
C PRO A 40 3.34 9.19 -3.45
N ILE A 41 3.15 7.88 -3.28
CA ILE A 41 3.53 7.15 -2.08
C ILE A 41 5.05 7.16 -1.90
N ILE A 42 5.80 6.82 -2.96
CA ILE A 42 7.27 6.78 -2.91
C ILE A 42 7.83 8.19 -2.70
N ASP A 43 7.32 9.20 -3.41
CA ASP A 43 7.72 10.60 -3.20
C ASP A 43 7.54 11.03 -1.73
N ARG A 44 6.40 10.69 -1.14
CA ARG A 44 6.11 10.97 0.26
C ARG A 44 7.05 10.24 1.22
N ILE A 45 7.36 8.97 0.95
CA ILE A 45 8.30 8.16 1.74
C ILE A 45 9.69 8.79 1.70
N LEU A 46 10.18 9.16 0.53
CA LEU A 46 11.50 9.76 0.35
C LEU A 46 11.61 11.08 1.15
N LYS A 47 10.64 11.97 1.00
CA LYS A 47 10.57 13.24 1.75
C LYS A 47 10.49 13.03 3.26
N ALA A 48 9.73 12.03 3.71
CA ALA A 48 9.62 11.73 5.13
C ALA A 48 10.94 11.21 5.72
N LYS A 49 11.69 10.39 4.96
CA LYS A 49 12.99 9.86 5.39
C LYS A 49 14.09 10.92 5.48
N GLU A 50 13.95 12.06 4.84
CA GLU A 50 14.86 13.19 5.02
C GLU A 50 14.79 13.76 6.44
N SER A 51 13.60 13.74 7.05
CA SER A 51 13.36 14.31 8.39
C SER A 51 13.27 13.25 9.50
N ASP A 52 12.77 12.07 9.20
CA ASP A 52 12.59 10.97 10.16
C ASP A 52 12.99 9.62 9.52
N LYS A 53 14.12 9.09 9.97
CA LYS A 53 14.67 7.80 9.49
C LYS A 53 14.12 6.59 10.25
N LYS A 54 13.19 6.77 11.19
CA LYS A 54 12.64 5.63 11.92
C LYS A 54 11.89 4.69 10.99
N PRO A 55 12.17 3.38 11.06
CA PRO A 55 11.43 2.40 10.28
C PRO A 55 9.94 2.45 10.62
N LYS A 56 9.09 2.59 9.61
CA LYS A 56 7.65 2.72 9.77
C LYS A 56 6.95 2.37 8.45
N THR A 57 5.84 1.67 8.54
CA THR A 57 4.97 1.45 7.39
C THR A 57 4.08 2.69 7.14
N ARG A 58 4.25 3.30 5.98
CA ARG A 58 3.53 4.53 5.59
C ARG A 58 2.39 4.27 4.63
N ALA A 59 2.45 3.15 3.91
CA ALA A 59 1.42 2.77 2.95
C ALA A 59 1.04 1.29 3.07
N ILE A 60 -0.25 1.01 2.99
CA ILE A 60 -0.80 -0.35 2.83
C ILE A 60 -1.52 -0.40 1.49
N VAL A 61 -1.23 -1.42 0.69
CA VAL A 61 -1.91 -1.69 -0.58
C VAL A 61 -2.65 -3.01 -0.48
N ILE A 62 -3.96 -2.98 -0.67
CA ILE A 62 -4.85 -4.14 -0.60
C ILE A 62 -5.15 -4.62 -2.02
N TYR A 63 -4.82 -5.87 -2.28
CA TYR A 63 -5.14 -6.57 -3.52
C TYR A 63 -6.26 -7.59 -3.30
N PRO A 64 -7.14 -7.79 -4.29
CA PRO A 64 -8.20 -8.81 -4.17
C PRO A 64 -7.65 -10.24 -4.18
N MET A 65 -6.46 -10.45 -4.73
CA MET A 65 -5.82 -11.76 -4.83
C MET A 65 -4.31 -11.69 -4.55
N ASN A 66 -3.77 -12.71 -3.90
CA ASN A 66 -2.34 -12.79 -3.59
C ASN A 66 -1.44 -12.77 -4.84
N ALA A 67 -1.91 -13.31 -5.96
CA ALA A 67 -1.16 -13.28 -7.23
C ALA A 67 -0.85 -11.85 -7.70
N LEU A 68 -1.79 -10.90 -7.49
CA LEU A 68 -1.57 -9.49 -7.82
C LEU A 68 -0.55 -8.86 -6.87
N ALA A 69 -0.62 -9.14 -5.57
CA ALA A 69 0.37 -8.68 -4.61
C ALA A 69 1.79 -9.18 -4.97
N ASN A 70 1.90 -10.44 -5.41
CA ASN A 70 3.17 -11.04 -5.83
C ASN A 70 3.74 -10.31 -7.07
N SER A 71 2.93 -10.16 -8.11
CA SER A 71 3.32 -9.47 -9.33
C SER A 71 3.74 -8.01 -9.07
N GLN A 72 3.01 -7.30 -8.21
CA GLN A 72 3.35 -5.92 -7.86
C GLN A 72 4.62 -5.82 -7.02
N LEU A 73 4.88 -6.79 -6.15
CA LEU A 73 6.14 -6.87 -5.41
C LEU A 73 7.33 -7.02 -6.38
N GLU A 74 7.20 -7.90 -7.38
CA GLU A 74 8.22 -8.08 -8.40
C GLU A 74 8.45 -6.79 -9.21
N GLU A 75 7.38 -6.10 -9.60
CA GLU A 75 7.48 -4.82 -10.31
C GLU A 75 8.18 -3.74 -9.49
N LEU A 76 7.84 -3.60 -8.20
CA LEU A 76 8.50 -2.64 -7.32
C LEU A 76 9.98 -2.99 -7.09
N ASN A 77 10.31 -4.26 -6.98
CA ASN A 77 11.68 -4.72 -6.83
C ASN A 77 12.56 -4.39 -8.06
N LYS A 78 11.97 -4.28 -9.26
CA LYS A 78 12.72 -3.82 -10.45
C LYS A 78 13.24 -2.39 -10.28
N PHE A 79 12.50 -1.50 -9.60
CA PHE A 79 12.96 -0.15 -9.29
C PHE A 79 14.07 -0.12 -8.22
N LEU A 80 14.15 -1.16 -7.40
CA LEU A 80 15.17 -1.31 -6.36
C LEU A 80 16.40 -2.07 -6.86
N HIS A 81 16.33 -2.61 -8.07
CA HIS A 81 17.44 -3.36 -8.66
C HIS A 81 18.68 -2.46 -8.83
N GLY A 82 19.80 -2.92 -8.31
CA GLY A 82 21.06 -2.17 -8.35
C GLY A 82 21.36 -1.37 -7.07
N TYR A 83 20.44 -1.27 -6.14
CA TYR A 83 20.71 -0.75 -4.80
C TYR A 83 21.16 -1.87 -3.86
N ALA A 84 22.17 -1.59 -3.02
CA ALA A 84 22.45 -2.48 -1.90
C ALA A 84 21.28 -2.48 -0.90
N PRO A 85 21.01 -3.56 -0.17
CA PRO A 85 19.83 -3.67 0.71
C PRO A 85 19.72 -2.53 1.75
N ASP A 86 20.84 -2.06 2.26
CA ASP A 86 20.95 -0.95 3.22
C ASP A 86 20.88 0.44 2.59
N ALA A 87 21.02 0.52 1.26
CA ALA A 87 20.96 1.75 0.48
C ALA A 87 19.67 1.91 -0.33
N GLN A 88 18.70 1.02 -0.15
CA GLN A 88 17.42 1.12 -0.86
C GLN A 88 16.67 2.40 -0.46
N PRO A 89 16.18 3.17 -1.43
CA PRO A 89 15.47 4.43 -1.16
C PRO A 89 14.15 4.20 -0.42
N PHE A 90 13.49 3.08 -0.66
CA PHE A 90 12.31 2.62 0.08
C PHE A 90 12.32 1.09 0.18
N THR A 91 11.52 0.57 1.09
CA THR A 91 11.37 -0.87 1.32
C THR A 91 9.94 -1.30 1.09
N VAL A 92 9.75 -2.49 0.56
CA VAL A 92 8.44 -3.09 0.30
C VAL A 92 8.44 -4.55 0.75
N ALA A 93 7.36 -4.97 1.38
CA ALA A 93 7.16 -6.37 1.73
C ALA A 93 5.70 -6.78 1.50
N ARG A 94 5.52 -8.07 1.31
CA ARG A 94 4.23 -8.71 1.21
C ARG A 94 3.85 -9.30 2.57
N TYR A 95 2.59 -9.19 2.96
CA TYR A 95 2.02 -9.81 4.16
C TYR A 95 0.61 -10.31 3.84
N THR A 96 0.52 -11.51 3.25
CA THR A 96 -0.71 -12.05 2.64
C THR A 96 -1.18 -13.37 3.27
N GLY A 97 -0.42 -13.87 4.25
CA GLY A 97 -0.63 -15.19 4.85
C GLY A 97 0.09 -16.33 4.14
N GLN A 98 0.85 -16.03 3.08
CA GLN A 98 1.72 -17.00 2.40
C GLN A 98 3.14 -17.00 2.95
N GLU A 99 3.47 -16.01 3.74
CA GLU A 99 4.78 -15.82 4.35
C GLU A 99 5.03 -16.88 5.44
N SER A 100 6.24 -17.43 5.46
CA SER A 100 6.72 -18.26 6.55
C SER A 100 6.79 -17.48 7.88
N ASN A 101 6.82 -18.17 8.99
CA ASN A 101 6.98 -17.54 10.31
C ASN A 101 8.27 -16.69 10.39
N ALA A 102 9.35 -17.14 9.76
CA ALA A 102 10.61 -16.39 9.73
C ALA A 102 10.46 -15.06 8.97
N GLU A 103 9.82 -15.06 7.79
CA GLU A 103 9.55 -13.84 7.02
C GLU A 103 8.63 -12.89 7.78
N ARG A 104 7.57 -13.39 8.42
CA ARG A 104 6.67 -12.58 9.25
C ARG A 104 7.41 -11.91 10.41
N GLN A 105 8.32 -12.62 11.07
CA GLN A 105 9.16 -12.06 12.14
C GLN A 105 10.14 -10.99 11.63
N ILE A 106 10.67 -11.14 10.42
CA ILE A 106 11.52 -10.12 9.79
C ILE A 106 10.70 -8.85 9.58
N ILE A 107 9.50 -8.95 9.01
CA ILE A 107 8.59 -7.81 8.78
C ILE A 107 8.20 -7.12 10.11
N ALA A 108 7.93 -7.91 11.16
CA ALA A 108 7.61 -7.38 12.47
C ALA A 108 8.77 -6.64 13.15
N LYS A 109 10.02 -7.04 12.88
CA LYS A 109 11.23 -6.41 13.44
C LYS A 109 11.75 -5.24 12.60
N SER A 110 11.57 -5.34 11.27
CA SER A 110 12.03 -4.35 10.30
C SER A 110 10.87 -4.00 9.35
N PRO A 111 9.98 -3.09 9.76
CA PRO A 111 8.79 -2.76 8.99
C PRO A 111 9.14 -2.17 7.63
N PRO A 112 8.49 -2.63 6.56
CA PRO A 112 8.64 -2.02 5.24
C PRO A 112 7.94 -0.67 5.19
N ASP A 113 8.39 0.22 4.32
CA ASP A 113 7.69 1.49 4.05
C ASP A 113 6.32 1.23 3.39
N ILE A 114 6.24 0.22 2.53
CA ILE A 114 5.02 -0.19 1.80
C ILE A 114 4.71 -1.65 2.12
N LEU A 115 3.51 -1.91 2.64
CA LEU A 115 3.02 -3.25 2.93
C LEU A 115 1.97 -3.67 1.89
N LEU A 116 2.24 -4.73 1.14
CA LEU A 116 1.29 -5.32 0.19
C LEU A 116 0.54 -6.45 0.87
N THR A 117 -0.79 -6.40 0.84
CA THR A 117 -1.63 -7.38 1.56
C THR A 117 -2.91 -7.71 0.79
N ASN A 118 -3.75 -8.53 1.35
CA ASN A 118 -5.11 -8.77 0.90
C ASN A 118 -6.12 -8.38 2.00
N PHE A 119 -7.40 -8.28 1.61
CA PHE A 119 -8.48 -7.91 2.52
C PHE A 119 -8.51 -8.80 3.78
N MET A 120 -8.48 -10.13 3.59
CA MET A 120 -8.61 -11.10 4.67
C MET A 120 -7.44 -11.01 5.64
N MET A 121 -6.23 -10.85 5.14
CA MET A 121 -5.04 -10.74 5.99
C MET A 121 -5.04 -9.43 6.78
N LEU A 122 -5.42 -8.32 6.16
CA LEU A 122 -5.51 -7.04 6.88
C LEU A 122 -6.57 -7.09 7.99
N GLU A 123 -7.76 -7.65 7.71
CA GLU A 123 -8.79 -7.88 8.73
C GLU A 123 -8.26 -8.71 9.89
N LEU A 124 -7.49 -9.75 9.57
CA LEU A 124 -6.93 -10.68 10.52
C LEU A 124 -5.92 -10.01 11.45
N ILE A 125 -4.92 -9.27 10.92
CA ILE A 125 -3.89 -8.60 11.74
C ILE A 125 -4.45 -7.47 12.61
N LEU A 126 -5.54 -6.83 12.17
CA LEU A 126 -6.22 -5.80 12.97
C LEU A 126 -7.03 -6.37 14.13
N THR A 127 -7.36 -7.67 14.10
CA THR A 127 -8.22 -8.32 15.10
C THR A 127 -7.50 -9.34 15.96
N ARG A 128 -6.40 -9.90 15.49
CA ARG A 128 -5.61 -10.90 16.24
C ARG A 128 -4.78 -10.26 17.35
N TYR A 129 -4.52 -11.10 18.38
CA TYR A 129 -3.62 -10.78 19.49
C TYR A 129 -2.26 -11.50 19.37
N GLU A 130 -1.94 -12.09 18.20
CA GLU A 130 -0.64 -12.71 17.97
C GLU A 130 0.46 -11.63 18.03
N GLU A 131 1.54 -11.90 18.74
CA GLU A 131 2.60 -10.91 19.01
C GLU A 131 3.24 -10.36 17.74
N THR A 132 3.51 -11.24 16.76
CA THR A 132 4.07 -10.84 15.47
C THR A 132 3.14 -9.89 14.72
N ASP A 133 1.84 -10.22 14.62
CA ASP A 133 0.84 -9.37 13.97
C ASP A 133 0.67 -8.03 14.70
N ARG A 134 0.72 -8.03 16.03
CA ARG A 134 0.66 -6.82 16.84
C ARG A 134 1.80 -5.86 16.53
N HIS A 135 3.04 -6.35 16.43
CA HIS A 135 4.18 -5.53 16.05
C HIS A 135 4.05 -4.94 14.64
N VAL A 136 3.56 -5.74 13.67
CA VAL A 136 3.27 -5.22 12.32
C VAL A 136 2.25 -4.08 12.37
N VAL A 137 1.18 -4.21 13.15
CA VAL A 137 0.15 -3.17 13.33
C VAL A 137 0.73 -1.93 14.02
N GLU A 138 1.55 -2.10 15.06
CA GLU A 138 2.20 -0.99 15.76
C GLU A 138 3.06 -0.13 14.83
N HIS A 139 3.75 -0.75 13.89
CA HIS A 139 4.55 -0.04 12.89
C HIS A 139 3.71 0.69 11.82
N CYS A 140 2.42 0.40 11.73
CA CYS A 140 1.48 1.09 10.84
C CYS A 140 0.78 2.29 11.50
N HIS A 141 1.07 2.63 12.77
CA HIS A 141 0.43 3.76 13.43
C HIS A 141 0.68 5.08 12.69
N GLY A 142 -0.38 5.85 12.49
CA GLY A 142 -0.35 7.08 11.69
C GLY A 142 -0.09 6.80 10.21
N LEU A 143 -0.65 5.70 9.68
CA LEU A 143 -0.61 5.34 8.27
C LEU A 143 -1.01 6.52 7.38
N GLU A 144 -0.24 6.78 6.34
CA GLU A 144 -0.46 7.93 5.47
C GLU A 144 -1.28 7.58 4.22
N PHE A 145 -1.13 6.35 3.70
CA PHE A 145 -1.85 5.89 2.51
C PHE A 145 -2.49 4.52 2.69
N LEU A 146 -3.71 4.38 2.21
CA LEU A 146 -4.40 3.12 2.03
C LEU A 146 -4.85 3.00 0.58
N VAL A 147 -4.34 2.01 -0.13
CA VAL A 147 -4.74 1.73 -1.51
C VAL A 147 -5.62 0.50 -1.55
N LEU A 148 -6.72 0.61 -2.27
CA LEU A 148 -7.65 -0.49 -2.56
C LEU A 148 -7.62 -0.73 -4.08
N ASP A 149 -6.86 -1.73 -4.48
CA ASP A 149 -6.74 -2.06 -5.90
C ASP A 149 -7.95 -2.87 -6.38
N GLU A 150 -8.35 -2.65 -7.63
CA GLU A 150 -9.49 -3.30 -8.28
C GLU A 150 -10.80 -3.19 -7.46
N LEU A 151 -11.18 -1.98 -7.04
CA LEU A 151 -12.37 -1.69 -6.23
C LEU A 151 -13.65 -2.32 -6.76
N HIS A 152 -13.76 -2.52 -8.08
CA HIS A 152 -14.93 -3.14 -8.70
C HIS A 152 -15.13 -4.61 -8.29
N THR A 153 -14.13 -5.25 -7.72
CA THR A 153 -14.23 -6.61 -7.18
C THR A 153 -15.00 -6.66 -5.86
N TYR A 154 -15.04 -5.56 -5.11
CA TYR A 154 -15.72 -5.44 -3.83
C TYR A 154 -17.14 -4.90 -4.01
N ARG A 155 -18.09 -5.77 -4.40
CA ARG A 155 -19.50 -5.39 -4.65
C ARG A 155 -20.45 -5.92 -3.57
N GLY A 156 -21.58 -5.27 -3.43
CA GLY A 156 -22.64 -5.69 -2.51
C GLY A 156 -22.14 -5.77 -1.06
N ARG A 157 -22.30 -6.94 -0.43
CA ARG A 157 -21.87 -7.18 0.96
C ARG A 157 -20.37 -6.91 1.18
N GLN A 158 -19.55 -7.32 0.24
CA GLN A 158 -18.07 -7.10 0.33
C GLN A 158 -17.72 -5.61 0.35
N GLY A 159 -18.49 -4.75 -0.35
CA GLY A 159 -18.29 -3.31 -0.28
C GLY A 159 -18.55 -2.74 1.12
N ALA A 160 -19.57 -3.24 1.81
CA ALA A 160 -19.84 -2.87 3.20
C ALA A 160 -18.72 -3.36 4.13
N ASP A 161 -18.22 -4.58 3.93
CA ASP A 161 -17.11 -5.14 4.71
C ASP A 161 -15.83 -4.29 4.54
N VAL A 162 -15.53 -3.84 3.30
CA VAL A 162 -14.41 -2.93 3.02
C VAL A 162 -14.58 -1.59 3.75
N ALA A 163 -15.79 -1.01 3.75
CA ALA A 163 -16.03 0.25 4.46
C ALA A 163 -15.81 0.10 5.98
N MET A 164 -16.24 -1.02 6.55
CA MET A 164 -16.00 -1.34 7.96
C MET A 164 -14.53 -1.58 8.27
N LEU A 165 -13.80 -2.25 7.37
CA LEU A 165 -12.35 -2.43 7.50
C LEU A 165 -11.62 -1.09 7.50
N VAL A 166 -11.93 -0.19 6.57
CA VAL A 166 -11.32 1.15 6.49
C VAL A 166 -11.57 1.94 7.78
N ARG A 167 -12.79 1.89 8.32
CA ARG A 167 -13.13 2.56 9.58
C ARG A 167 -12.31 1.99 10.74
N ARG A 168 -12.26 0.66 10.91
CA ARG A 168 -11.48 -0.01 11.94
C ARG A 168 -10.00 0.29 11.83
N LEU A 169 -9.48 0.29 10.59
CA LEU A 169 -8.08 0.62 10.31
C LEU A 169 -7.76 2.04 10.77
N ARG A 170 -8.57 3.03 10.41
CA ARG A 170 -8.37 4.43 10.84
C ARG A 170 -8.29 4.56 12.34
N GLU A 171 -9.23 3.94 13.04
CA GLU A 171 -9.30 3.96 14.50
C GLU A 171 -8.10 3.23 15.13
N ARG A 172 -7.83 1.99 14.69
CA ARG A 172 -6.77 1.15 15.25
C ARG A 172 -5.37 1.72 15.03
N LEU A 173 -5.13 2.32 13.85
CA LEU A 173 -3.84 2.89 13.47
C LEU A 173 -3.70 4.38 13.77
N GLN A 174 -4.70 5.02 14.37
CA GLN A 174 -4.72 6.47 14.62
C GLN A 174 -4.40 7.27 13.35
N ALA A 175 -5.01 6.85 12.23
CA ALA A 175 -4.73 7.36 10.89
C ALA A 175 -5.81 8.34 10.40
N ASP A 176 -6.04 9.43 11.15
CA ASP A 176 -7.12 10.40 10.86
C ASP A 176 -6.95 11.10 9.51
N LYS A 177 -5.71 11.32 9.09
CA LYS A 177 -5.35 12.02 7.84
C LYS A 177 -4.97 11.08 6.70
N ILE A 178 -5.40 9.82 6.77
CA ILE A 178 -5.08 8.83 5.75
C ILE A 178 -5.67 9.22 4.39
N VAL A 179 -4.86 9.14 3.34
CA VAL A 179 -5.31 9.27 1.95
C VAL A 179 -5.72 7.89 1.44
N CYS A 180 -7.01 7.72 1.14
CA CYS A 180 -7.53 6.50 0.55
C CYS A 180 -7.52 6.62 -0.98
N ILE A 181 -6.85 5.69 -1.65
CA ILE A 181 -6.76 5.65 -3.11
C ILE A 181 -7.42 4.36 -3.58
N GLY A 182 -8.40 4.47 -4.46
CA GLY A 182 -9.01 3.33 -5.12
C GLY A 182 -8.58 3.23 -6.56
N THR A 183 -8.44 2.01 -7.10
CA THR A 183 -8.34 1.80 -8.54
C THR A 183 -9.49 0.93 -9.02
N SER A 184 -9.92 1.14 -10.23
CA SER A 184 -10.96 0.30 -10.84
C SER A 184 -10.77 0.23 -12.35
N ALA A 185 -11.05 -0.93 -12.93
CA ALA A 185 -11.21 -0.99 -14.37
C ALA A 185 -12.50 -0.26 -14.76
N THR A 186 -12.47 0.49 -15.86
CA THR A 186 -13.71 0.98 -16.49
C THR A 186 -14.52 -0.21 -16.93
N MET A 187 -15.74 -0.34 -16.40
CA MET A 187 -16.70 -1.26 -16.98
C MET A 187 -17.27 -0.61 -18.23
N SER A 188 -17.00 -1.23 -19.36
CA SER A 188 -17.69 -0.96 -20.62
C SER A 188 -19.14 -1.45 -20.53
#